data_c2f72d1bfe9e6a4f0160c809be42166f
#
_entry.id   c2f72d1bfe9e6a4f0160c809be42166f
#
_cell.length_a   1.000
_cell.length_b   1.000
_cell.length_c   1.000
_cell.angle_alpha   90.00
_cell.angle_beta   90.00
_cell.angle_gamma   90.00
#
_symmetry.space_group_name_H-M   'P 1'
#
loop_
_entity.id
_entity.type
_entity.pdbx_description
1 polymer ?
#
loop_
_entity_poly.entity_id
_entity_poly.type
_entity_poly.pdbx_seq_one_letter_code
_entity_poly.pdbx_strand_id
1 'polypeptide(L)'
;SGAGDGLAHTMNAFVQPGDFVITEAPEYPLILDMIEAHGAMAFGVPMDGFGMLPDALDRALTMLESQRLAVPHGGHQVSMILLQPRAQNPTGASFSPQRIDALADVLLAHYPNGVGMPLIVEDDHSGDVANAYATSLAQRLPQHVVHIRSFSKSHGPDLRLAALSGPEDAVEAIIAQRRL
;
A
#
# COMPACT_ATOMS: atom_id res chain seq x y z
N SER A 1 13.30 -11.95 -5.30
CA SER A 1 14.28 -10.96 -4.83
C SER A 1 13.98 -9.58 -5.41
N GLY A 2 14.30 -8.52 -4.66
CA GLY A 2 13.94 -7.13 -4.95
C GLY A 2 12.57 -6.73 -4.42
N ALA A 3 12.14 -5.47 -4.69
CA ALA A 3 10.91 -4.90 -4.13
C ALA A 3 9.65 -5.67 -4.54
N GLY A 4 9.55 -6.10 -5.81
CA GLY A 4 8.40 -6.89 -6.27
C GLY A 4 8.23 -8.21 -5.52
N ASP A 5 9.34 -8.88 -5.17
CA ASP A 5 9.33 -10.09 -4.35
C ASP A 5 8.87 -9.77 -2.91
N GLY A 6 9.36 -8.66 -2.35
CA GLY A 6 8.88 -8.17 -1.04
C GLY A 6 7.39 -7.89 -1.04
N LEU A 7 6.88 -7.24 -2.09
CA LEU A 7 5.45 -6.97 -2.23
C LEU A 7 4.62 -8.26 -2.35
N ALA A 8 5.08 -9.23 -3.16
CA ALA A 8 4.41 -10.52 -3.31
C ALA A 8 4.32 -11.27 -1.96
N HIS A 9 5.40 -11.32 -1.19
CA HIS A 9 5.38 -11.94 0.14
C HIS A 9 4.48 -11.18 1.12
N THR A 10 4.41 -9.85 1.02
CA THR A 10 3.50 -9.04 1.83
C THR A 10 2.04 -9.36 1.47
N MET A 11 1.71 -9.45 0.19
CA MET A 11 0.37 -9.88 -0.25
C MET A 11 0.03 -11.29 0.23
N ASN A 12 0.96 -12.25 0.09
CA ASN A 12 0.75 -13.62 0.59
C ASN A 12 0.46 -13.67 2.11
N ALA A 13 1.02 -12.75 2.88
CA ALA A 13 0.83 -12.73 4.33
C ALA A 13 -0.50 -12.08 4.76
N PHE A 14 -1.01 -11.09 4.02
CA PHE A 14 -2.08 -10.21 4.49
C PHE A 14 -3.32 -10.17 3.61
N VAL A 15 -3.27 -10.64 2.36
CA VAL A 15 -4.38 -10.57 1.42
C VAL A 15 -4.97 -11.96 1.21
N GLN A 16 -6.29 -12.08 1.35
CA GLN A 16 -7.02 -13.31 1.07
C GLN A 16 -7.73 -13.21 -0.29
N PRO A 17 -7.98 -14.34 -0.97
CA PRO A 17 -8.80 -14.32 -2.18
C PRO A 17 -10.16 -13.65 -1.94
N GLY A 18 -10.50 -12.70 -2.80
CA GLY A 18 -11.72 -11.90 -2.71
C GLY A 18 -11.59 -10.60 -1.94
N ASP A 19 -10.51 -10.38 -1.18
CA ASP A 19 -10.28 -9.10 -0.51
C ASP A 19 -10.06 -7.95 -1.50
N PHE A 20 -10.30 -6.74 -1.03
CA PHE A 20 -9.96 -5.52 -1.77
C PHE A 20 -8.56 -5.03 -1.39
N VAL A 21 -7.79 -4.68 -2.41
CA VAL A 21 -6.56 -3.90 -2.28
C VAL A 21 -6.81 -2.53 -2.89
N ILE A 22 -6.79 -1.49 -2.06
CA ILE A 22 -6.90 -0.11 -2.54
C ILE A 22 -5.56 0.30 -3.15
N THR A 23 -5.59 0.87 -4.35
CA THR A 23 -4.42 1.39 -5.07
C THR A 23 -4.65 2.82 -5.52
N GLU A 24 -3.60 3.50 -5.94
CA GLU A 24 -3.71 4.75 -6.68
C GLU A 24 -4.26 4.48 -8.09
N ALA A 25 -4.95 5.44 -8.69
CA ALA A 25 -5.43 5.35 -10.07
C ALA A 25 -4.96 6.59 -10.86
N PRO A 26 -4.11 6.38 -11.92
CA PRO A 26 -3.66 5.11 -12.48
C PRO A 26 -2.59 4.40 -11.65
N GLU A 27 -2.52 3.07 -11.76
CA GLU A 27 -1.52 2.22 -11.10
C GLU A 27 -0.66 1.48 -12.13
N TYR A 28 0.52 1.06 -11.71
CA TYR A 28 1.45 0.28 -12.54
C TYR A 28 0.86 -1.11 -12.85
N PRO A 29 0.74 -1.50 -14.14
CA PRO A 29 0.01 -2.71 -14.52
C PRO A 29 0.47 -3.99 -13.83
N LEU A 30 1.77 -4.18 -13.61
CA LEU A 30 2.26 -5.38 -12.92
C LEU A 30 1.80 -5.48 -11.46
N ILE A 31 1.48 -4.37 -10.80
CA ILE A 31 0.87 -4.39 -9.45
C ILE A 31 -0.57 -4.91 -9.57
N LEU A 32 -1.32 -4.44 -10.57
CA LEU A 32 -2.69 -4.92 -10.81
C LEU A 32 -2.71 -6.42 -11.12
N ASP A 33 -1.81 -6.88 -12.00
CA ASP A 33 -1.64 -8.30 -12.32
C ASP A 33 -1.29 -9.13 -11.07
N MET A 34 -0.46 -8.58 -10.18
CA MET A 34 -0.09 -9.24 -8.93
C MET A 34 -1.29 -9.36 -7.97
N ILE A 35 -2.10 -8.32 -7.84
CA ILE A 35 -3.33 -8.36 -7.02
C ILE A 35 -4.30 -9.41 -7.56
N GLU A 36 -4.52 -9.43 -8.88
CA GLU A 36 -5.37 -10.42 -9.53
C GLU A 36 -4.87 -11.85 -9.34
N ALA A 37 -3.54 -12.05 -9.45
CA ALA A 37 -2.92 -13.36 -9.25
C ALA A 37 -3.10 -13.90 -7.82
N HIS A 38 -3.30 -13.04 -6.83
CA HIS A 38 -3.67 -13.40 -5.45
C HIS A 38 -5.16 -13.68 -5.27
N GLY A 39 -5.95 -13.56 -6.34
CA GLY A 39 -7.42 -13.67 -6.26
C GLY A 39 -8.10 -12.49 -5.57
N ALA A 40 -7.38 -11.40 -5.38
CA ALA A 40 -7.91 -10.16 -4.79
C ALA A 40 -8.43 -9.20 -5.87
N MET A 41 -9.13 -8.16 -5.43
CA MET A 41 -9.71 -7.14 -6.30
C MET A 41 -9.01 -5.80 -6.07
N ALA A 42 -8.41 -5.24 -7.12
CA ALA A 42 -7.87 -3.88 -7.06
C ALA A 42 -9.00 -2.85 -7.06
N PHE A 43 -8.92 -1.88 -6.15
CA PHE A 43 -9.83 -0.74 -6.09
C PHE A 43 -9.04 0.55 -6.27
N GLY A 44 -9.12 1.13 -7.48
CA GLY A 44 -8.37 2.33 -7.84
C GLY A 44 -9.01 3.60 -7.26
N VAL A 45 -8.25 4.35 -6.49
CA VAL A 45 -8.64 5.65 -5.92
C VAL A 45 -7.97 6.77 -6.72
N PRO A 46 -8.72 7.78 -7.21
CA PRO A 46 -8.16 8.91 -7.96
C PRO A 46 -7.04 9.64 -7.20
N MET A 47 -6.10 10.15 -7.97
CA MET A 47 -4.94 10.89 -7.48
C MET A 47 -4.72 12.18 -8.26
N ASP A 48 -3.87 13.06 -7.74
CA ASP A 48 -3.34 14.25 -8.41
C ASP A 48 -1.81 14.29 -8.35
N GLY A 49 -1.20 15.44 -8.64
CA GLY A 49 0.26 15.61 -8.59
C GLY A 49 0.90 15.40 -7.21
N PHE A 50 0.09 15.31 -6.16
CA PHE A 50 0.51 15.04 -4.77
C PHE A 50 0.07 13.66 -4.26
N GLY A 51 -0.32 12.75 -5.16
CA GLY A 51 -0.72 11.37 -4.83
C GLY A 51 -2.22 11.21 -4.60
N MET A 52 -2.61 10.11 -3.98
CA MET A 52 -4.00 9.73 -3.72
C MET A 52 -4.81 10.85 -3.07
N LEU A 53 -6.03 11.10 -3.57
CA LEU A 53 -6.93 12.13 -3.04
C LEU A 53 -7.60 11.66 -1.74
N PRO A 54 -7.47 12.40 -0.61
CA PRO A 54 -8.05 12.00 0.68
C PRO A 54 -9.58 11.84 0.63
N ASP A 55 -10.30 12.79 0.01
CA ASP A 55 -11.76 12.71 -0.12
C ASP A 55 -12.22 11.50 -0.96
N ALA A 56 -11.39 11.08 -1.92
CA ALA A 56 -11.67 9.90 -2.72
C ALA A 56 -11.42 8.62 -1.94
N LEU A 57 -10.37 8.58 -1.11
CA LEU A 57 -10.12 7.49 -0.19
C LEU A 57 -11.26 7.34 0.83
N ASP A 58 -11.71 8.44 1.43
CA ASP A 58 -12.84 8.45 2.38
C ASP A 58 -14.10 7.83 1.75
N ARG A 59 -14.46 8.27 0.55
CA ARG A 59 -15.61 7.69 -0.19
C ARG A 59 -15.41 6.21 -0.52
N ALA A 60 -14.21 5.81 -0.91
CA ALA A 60 -13.89 4.42 -1.23
C ALA A 60 -14.05 3.52 -0.01
N LEU A 61 -13.49 3.91 1.14
CA LEU A 61 -13.61 3.17 2.39
C LEU A 61 -15.06 3.06 2.85
N THR A 62 -15.81 4.18 2.82
CA THR A 62 -17.25 4.19 3.16
C THR A 62 -18.04 3.23 2.27
N MET A 63 -17.79 3.25 0.97
CA MET A 63 -18.51 2.39 0.01
C MET A 63 -18.18 0.91 0.22
N LEU A 64 -16.89 0.57 0.31
CA LEU A 64 -16.44 -0.82 0.48
C LEU A 64 -16.90 -1.41 1.81
N GLU A 65 -16.88 -0.64 2.89
CA GLU A 65 -17.41 -1.09 4.18
C GLU A 65 -18.93 -1.30 4.13
N SER A 66 -19.66 -0.42 3.47
CA SER A 66 -21.11 -0.59 3.28
C SER A 66 -21.43 -1.85 2.49
N GLN A 67 -20.66 -2.17 1.45
CA GLN A 67 -20.81 -3.41 0.69
C GLN A 67 -20.50 -4.63 1.55
N ARG A 68 -19.44 -4.59 2.35
CA ARG A 68 -19.06 -5.66 3.27
C ARG A 68 -20.19 -5.99 4.27
N LEU A 69 -20.80 -4.96 4.85
CA LEU A 69 -21.89 -5.12 5.82
C LEU A 69 -23.22 -5.60 5.20
N ALA A 70 -23.42 -5.38 3.90
CA ALA A 70 -24.62 -5.80 3.19
C ALA A 70 -24.66 -7.31 2.87
N VAL A 71 -23.51 -8.01 3.00
CA VAL A 71 -23.43 -9.44 2.70
C VAL A 71 -23.60 -10.26 3.99
N PRO A 72 -24.54 -11.25 4.03
CA PRO A 72 -24.66 -12.16 5.15
C PRO A 72 -23.35 -12.89 5.44
N HIS A 73 -22.95 -12.95 6.70
CA HIS A 73 -21.70 -13.54 7.18
C HIS A 73 -20.42 -12.74 6.88
N GLY A 74 -20.54 -11.47 6.52
CA GLY A 74 -19.44 -10.60 6.17
C GLY A 74 -19.01 -10.76 4.70
N GLY A 75 -18.86 -9.62 4.01
CA GLY A 75 -18.27 -9.57 2.68
C GLY A 75 -16.75 -9.46 2.73
N HIS A 76 -16.16 -9.37 1.55
CA HIS A 76 -14.73 -9.12 1.40
C HIS A 76 -14.34 -7.81 2.06
N GLN A 77 -13.19 -7.78 2.69
CA GLN A 77 -12.67 -6.63 3.41
C GLN A 77 -11.61 -5.89 2.58
N VAL A 78 -11.32 -4.66 2.96
CA VAL A 78 -10.09 -3.99 2.53
C VAL A 78 -8.97 -4.52 3.40
N SER A 79 -8.08 -5.32 2.83
CA SER A 79 -6.94 -5.91 3.55
C SER A 79 -5.66 -5.10 3.40
N MET A 80 -5.55 -4.32 2.31
CA MET A 80 -4.34 -3.57 2.01
C MET A 80 -4.66 -2.25 1.31
N ILE A 81 -3.84 -1.22 1.61
CA ILE A 81 -3.76 0.03 0.84
C ILE A 81 -2.34 0.12 0.31
N LEU A 82 -2.15 0.11 -1.00
CA LEU A 82 -0.86 0.17 -1.66
C LEU A 82 -0.64 1.55 -2.25
N LEU A 83 0.47 2.17 -1.89
CA LEU A 83 0.84 3.54 -2.24
C LEU A 83 2.27 3.58 -2.78
N GLN A 84 2.52 4.52 -3.69
CA GLN A 84 3.86 4.84 -4.17
C GLN A 84 4.20 6.29 -3.78
N PRO A 85 4.82 6.51 -2.62
CA PRO A 85 4.94 7.86 -2.04
C PRO A 85 5.85 8.80 -2.82
N ARG A 86 6.73 8.27 -3.67
CA ARG A 86 7.67 9.07 -4.48
C ARG A 86 7.72 8.61 -5.92
N ALA A 87 7.61 9.57 -6.84
CA ALA A 87 7.67 9.36 -8.28
C ALA A 87 6.81 8.17 -8.73
N GLN A 88 5.54 8.23 -8.36
CA GLN A 88 4.52 7.20 -8.62
C GLN A 88 4.55 6.76 -10.09
N ASN A 89 4.50 5.48 -10.33
CA ASN A 89 4.46 4.93 -11.68
C ASN A 89 3.00 4.63 -12.08
N PRO A 90 2.43 5.30 -13.11
CA PRO A 90 3.15 5.97 -14.21
C PRO A 90 3.19 7.51 -14.13
N THR A 91 2.63 8.16 -13.12
CA THR A 91 2.35 9.60 -13.17
C THR A 91 3.55 10.49 -12.81
N GLY A 92 4.51 9.97 -12.04
CA GLY A 92 5.60 10.75 -11.47
C GLY A 92 5.20 11.57 -10.24
N ALA A 93 3.96 11.50 -9.78
CA ALA A 93 3.48 12.21 -8.60
C ALA A 93 4.25 11.81 -7.34
N SER A 94 4.36 12.74 -6.40
CA SER A 94 5.02 12.48 -5.11
C SER A 94 4.21 13.14 -4.00
N PHE A 95 4.03 12.42 -2.89
CA PHE A 95 3.23 12.88 -1.78
C PHE A 95 3.89 14.07 -1.09
N SER A 96 3.10 15.09 -0.80
CA SER A 96 3.50 16.17 0.10
C SER A 96 3.29 15.77 1.56
N PRO A 97 3.99 16.40 2.51
CA PRO A 97 3.73 16.16 3.95
C PRO A 97 2.25 16.41 4.31
N GLN A 98 1.63 17.44 3.75
CA GLN A 98 0.21 17.75 3.98
C GLN A 98 -0.72 16.66 3.45
N ARG A 99 -0.35 16.03 2.32
CA ARG A 99 -1.11 14.89 1.77
C ARG A 99 -1.03 13.67 2.69
N ILE A 100 0.14 13.39 3.23
CA ILE A 100 0.35 12.33 4.24
C ILE A 100 -0.54 12.56 5.46
N ASP A 101 -0.55 13.78 5.99
CA ASP A 101 -1.39 14.13 7.14
C ASP A 101 -2.88 13.93 6.83
N ALA A 102 -3.34 14.43 5.70
CA ALA A 102 -4.74 14.32 5.29
C ALA A 102 -5.19 12.86 5.08
N LEU A 103 -4.34 12.01 4.48
CA LEU A 103 -4.63 10.59 4.33
C LEU A 103 -4.65 9.87 5.70
N ALA A 104 -3.71 10.20 6.59
CA ALA A 104 -3.69 9.64 7.94
C ALA A 104 -4.95 10.03 8.73
N ASP A 105 -5.43 11.27 8.60
CA ASP A 105 -6.65 11.73 9.26
C ASP A 105 -7.90 10.98 8.75
N VAL A 106 -8.00 10.73 7.45
CA VAL A 106 -9.06 9.89 6.88
C VAL A 106 -9.01 8.48 7.46
N LEU A 107 -7.83 7.85 7.47
CA LEU A 107 -7.68 6.49 8.00
C LEU A 107 -8.03 6.40 9.49
N LEU A 108 -7.60 7.36 10.29
CA LEU A 108 -7.92 7.41 11.72
C LEU A 108 -9.41 7.67 11.97
N ALA A 109 -10.09 8.38 11.09
CA ALA A 109 -11.54 8.59 11.18
C ALA A 109 -12.33 7.30 10.92
N HIS A 110 -11.91 6.49 9.92
CA HIS A 110 -12.51 5.18 9.62
C HIS A 110 -12.13 4.09 10.63
N TYR A 111 -10.91 4.14 11.15
CA TYR A 111 -10.33 3.13 12.03
C TYR A 111 -9.84 3.74 13.34
N PRO A 112 -10.74 4.13 14.25
CA PRO A 112 -10.37 4.71 15.53
C PRO A 112 -9.41 3.78 16.30
N ASN A 113 -8.32 4.32 16.81
CA ASN A 113 -7.25 3.57 17.49
C ASN A 113 -6.60 2.46 16.62
N GLY A 114 -6.76 2.51 15.31
CA GLY A 114 -6.18 1.56 14.37
C GLY A 114 -6.88 0.19 14.31
N VAL A 115 -7.95 -0.01 15.06
CA VAL A 115 -8.64 -1.31 15.09
C VAL A 115 -9.28 -1.62 13.74
N GLY A 116 -8.86 -2.74 13.14
CA GLY A 116 -9.35 -3.18 11.81
C GLY A 116 -8.78 -2.39 10.64
N MET A 117 -7.81 -1.50 10.86
CA MET A 117 -7.15 -0.76 9.79
C MET A 117 -6.41 -1.73 8.86
N PRO A 118 -6.60 -1.61 7.52
CA PRO A 118 -5.85 -2.41 6.56
C PRO A 118 -4.35 -2.13 6.66
N LEU A 119 -3.53 -3.10 6.25
CA LEU A 119 -2.10 -2.87 6.13
C LEU A 119 -1.84 -1.83 5.03
N ILE A 120 -1.06 -0.80 5.36
CA ILE A 120 -0.60 0.18 4.40
C ILE A 120 0.77 -0.26 3.90
N VAL A 121 0.90 -0.43 2.58
CA VAL A 121 2.17 -0.78 1.96
C VAL A 121 2.65 0.40 1.11
N GLU A 122 3.83 0.88 1.40
CA GLU A 122 4.50 1.93 0.63
C GLU A 122 5.57 1.29 -0.25
N ASP A 123 5.31 1.21 -1.57
CA ASP A 123 6.30 0.79 -2.55
C ASP A 123 7.17 1.98 -2.99
N ASP A 124 8.29 2.17 -2.30
CA ASP A 124 9.28 3.20 -2.66
C ASP A 124 10.25 2.67 -3.72
N HIS A 125 9.71 2.42 -4.91
CA HIS A 125 10.45 1.85 -6.04
C HIS A 125 11.51 2.78 -6.62
N SER A 126 11.36 4.09 -6.46
CA SER A 126 12.27 5.11 -7.00
C SER A 126 13.41 5.46 -6.02
N GLY A 127 13.16 5.33 -4.73
CA GLY A 127 14.19 5.51 -3.70
C GLY A 127 14.94 6.85 -3.80
N ASP A 128 16.26 6.78 -3.81
CA ASP A 128 17.14 7.96 -3.81
C ASP A 128 17.21 8.70 -5.14
N VAL A 129 16.70 8.12 -6.23
CA VAL A 129 16.72 8.79 -7.55
C VAL A 129 15.53 9.73 -7.75
N ALA A 130 14.51 9.66 -6.89
CA ALA A 130 13.40 10.58 -6.92
C ALA A 130 13.82 11.96 -6.41
N ASN A 131 13.52 13.00 -7.20
CA ASN A 131 13.68 14.39 -6.76
C ASN A 131 12.47 14.83 -5.92
N ALA A 132 12.23 14.13 -4.81
CA ALA A 132 11.12 14.40 -3.90
C ALA A 132 11.53 14.09 -2.45
N TYR A 133 10.90 14.77 -1.51
CA TYR A 133 11.09 14.49 -0.09
C TYR A 133 10.66 13.07 0.25
N ALA A 134 11.39 12.44 1.16
CA ALA A 134 10.96 11.17 1.73
C ALA A 134 9.80 11.45 2.70
N THR A 135 8.59 11.13 2.27
CA THR A 135 7.38 11.18 3.09
C THR A 135 6.87 9.77 3.32
N SER A 136 6.24 9.52 4.46
CA SER A 136 5.68 8.21 4.79
C SER A 136 4.53 8.36 5.78
N LEU A 137 3.47 7.61 5.59
CA LEU A 137 2.36 7.46 6.54
C LEU A 137 2.83 6.83 7.87
N ALA A 138 3.99 6.16 7.90
CA ALA A 138 4.57 5.63 9.13
C ALA A 138 4.87 6.72 10.17
N GLN A 139 5.00 7.98 9.77
CA GLN A 139 5.15 9.11 10.70
C GLN A 139 3.91 9.31 11.58
N ARG A 140 2.73 8.94 11.08
CA ARG A 140 1.44 9.07 11.78
C ARG A 140 0.87 7.72 12.20
N LEU A 141 1.16 6.66 11.45
CA LEU A 141 0.57 5.33 11.60
C LEU A 141 1.67 4.24 11.64
N PRO A 142 2.65 4.34 12.57
CA PRO A 142 3.84 3.46 12.56
C PRO A 142 3.51 1.97 12.73
N GLN A 143 2.37 1.62 13.33
CA GLN A 143 1.94 0.25 13.56
C GLN A 143 1.17 -0.37 12.39
N HIS A 144 0.94 0.40 11.30
CA HIS A 144 0.12 -0.04 10.18
C HIS A 144 0.82 0.07 8.83
N VAL A 145 2.07 0.55 8.79
CA VAL A 145 2.80 0.80 7.56
C VAL A 145 3.97 -0.15 7.41
N VAL A 146 4.01 -0.85 6.27
CA VAL A 146 5.17 -1.56 5.75
C VAL A 146 5.75 -0.76 4.59
N HIS A 147 7.01 -0.39 4.69
CA HIS A 147 7.73 0.37 3.68
C HIS A 147 8.70 -0.56 2.94
N ILE A 148 8.58 -0.63 1.62
CA ILE A 148 9.43 -1.45 0.74
C ILE A 148 10.26 -0.51 -0.12
N ARG A 149 11.57 -0.46 0.14
CA ARG A 149 12.50 0.36 -0.59
C ARG A 149 13.30 -0.45 -1.59
N SER A 150 13.17 -0.10 -2.87
CA SER A 150 13.97 -0.71 -3.94
C SER A 150 15.35 -0.04 -4.05
N PHE A 151 16.39 -0.85 -4.25
CA PHE A 151 17.74 -0.38 -4.60
C PHE A 151 18.07 -0.54 -6.10
N SER A 152 17.15 -1.07 -6.88
CA SER A 152 17.39 -1.37 -8.29
C SER A 152 17.72 -0.14 -9.13
N LYS A 153 17.17 1.05 -8.78
CA LYS A 153 17.41 2.28 -9.54
C LYS A 153 18.59 3.09 -9.04
N SER A 154 18.98 2.93 -7.79
CA SER A 154 20.09 3.68 -7.18
C SER A 154 21.42 2.92 -7.17
N HIS A 155 21.39 1.58 -7.03
CA HIS A 155 22.57 0.74 -6.88
C HIS A 155 22.77 -0.28 -8.00
N GLY A 156 21.80 -0.40 -8.91
CA GLY A 156 21.84 -1.28 -10.06
C GLY A 156 20.80 -2.40 -10.00
N PRO A 157 20.14 -2.69 -11.12
CA PRO A 157 19.05 -3.65 -11.19
C PRO A 157 19.50 -5.09 -10.92
N ASP A 158 20.76 -5.42 -11.23
CA ASP A 158 21.31 -6.78 -11.12
C ASP A 158 21.50 -7.25 -9.68
N LEU A 159 21.63 -6.32 -8.72
CA LEU A 159 21.76 -6.66 -7.31
C LEU A 159 20.51 -7.32 -6.73
N ARG A 160 19.35 -7.05 -7.30
CA ARG A 160 18.06 -7.58 -6.86
C ARG A 160 17.83 -7.42 -5.35
N LEU A 161 18.18 -6.24 -4.82
CA LEU A 161 18.06 -5.91 -3.41
C LEU A 161 16.89 -4.94 -3.17
N ALA A 162 16.22 -5.16 -2.05
CA ALA A 162 15.26 -4.24 -1.47
C ALA A 162 15.36 -4.32 0.06
N ALA A 163 15.01 -3.25 0.74
CA ALA A 163 14.79 -3.24 2.18
C ALA A 163 13.29 -3.19 2.47
N LEU A 164 12.88 -3.92 3.50
CA LEU A 164 11.52 -3.88 4.01
C LEU A 164 11.58 -3.53 5.49
N SER A 165 10.76 -2.58 5.90
CA SER A 165 10.64 -2.14 7.28
C SER A 165 9.17 -1.95 7.65
N GLY A 166 8.84 -2.13 8.93
CA GLY A 166 7.48 -1.99 9.44
C GLY A 166 7.35 -2.52 10.85
N PRO A 167 6.13 -2.70 11.37
CA PRO A 167 5.88 -3.35 12.64
C PRO A 167 6.50 -4.75 12.71
N GLU A 168 6.99 -5.14 13.87
CA GLU A 168 7.74 -6.40 14.05
C GLU A 168 6.89 -7.61 13.63
N ASP A 169 5.65 -7.67 14.08
CA ASP A 169 4.69 -8.74 13.76
C ASP A 169 4.40 -8.82 12.24
N ALA A 170 4.28 -7.68 11.57
CA ALA A 170 4.09 -7.66 10.12
C ALA A 170 5.33 -8.16 9.38
N VAL A 171 6.52 -7.71 9.79
CA VAL A 171 7.79 -8.15 9.19
C VAL A 171 8.00 -9.65 9.41
N GLU A 172 7.73 -10.18 10.61
CA GLU A 172 7.81 -11.61 10.90
C GLU A 172 6.85 -12.45 10.04
N ALA A 173 5.60 -11.99 9.88
CA ALA A 173 4.61 -12.63 9.01
C ALA A 173 5.08 -12.70 7.55
N ILE A 174 5.68 -11.61 7.03
CA ILE A 174 6.22 -11.56 5.68
C ILE A 174 7.43 -12.51 5.53
N ILE A 175 8.33 -12.54 6.52
CA ILE A 175 9.49 -13.46 6.52
C ILE A 175 9.03 -14.91 6.51
N ALA A 176 7.97 -15.25 7.23
CA ALA A 176 7.43 -16.60 7.26
C ALA A 176 7.01 -17.10 5.87
N GLN A 177 6.48 -16.21 5.00
CA GLN A 177 6.10 -16.56 3.63
C GLN A 177 7.30 -16.92 2.73
N ARG A 178 8.52 -16.52 3.07
CA ARG A 178 9.72 -16.87 2.30
C ARG A 178 10.25 -18.28 2.60
N ARG A 179 9.74 -18.91 3.65
CA ARG A 179 10.20 -20.25 4.10
C ARG A 179 9.29 -21.36 3.61
N LEU A 180 8.19 -21.02 2.94
CA LEU A 180 7.26 -21.93 2.28
C LEU A 180 7.61 -22.07 0.80
#